data_d6fd314fd74e20a35bbaa3c6eda84b97
#
_entry.id   d6fd314fd74e20a35bbaa3c6eda84b97
#
_cell.length_a   1.000
_cell.length_b   1.000
_cell.length_c   1.000
_cell.angle_alpha   90.00
_cell.angle_beta   90.00
_cell.angle_gamma   90.00
#
_symmetry.space_group_name_H-M   'P 1'
#
loop_
_entity.id
_entity.type
_entity.pdbx_description
1 polymer ?
#
loop_
_entity_poly.entity_id
_entity_poly.type
_entity_poly.pdbx_seq_one_letter_code
_entity_poly.pdbx_strand_id
1 'polypeptide(L)'
;MAITKVSGEILESNLIRTTDLAFNTNVLVVDAQNGRIGIGTDSPGNFKLDVVGNSRVQGNQTITGDLIVQGQTTTVDSRNLVVEDNIITLNENASSATDAGIMINRTAENNAIFIWDETDDKFKVGTTTGDGSTMTDLAITRAKLEVAAPTSDFDASTKKYVDDSIGALSSVSNGTQITLGSPTDSTFGDGSFTSLT
;
A
#
# COMPACT_ATOMS: atom_id res chain seq x y z
N MET A 1 -38.18 -47.69 -13.95
CA MET A 1 -38.54 -47.42 -12.55
C MET A 1 -37.55 -46.36 -12.02
N ALA A 2 -38.05 -45.23 -11.63
CA ALA A 2 -37.17 -44.20 -11.05
C ALA A 2 -36.99 -44.46 -9.57
N ILE A 3 -35.74 -44.53 -9.11
CA ILE A 3 -35.45 -44.60 -7.67
C ILE A 3 -35.57 -43.20 -7.11
N THR A 4 -36.61 -42.93 -6.32
CA THR A 4 -36.87 -41.58 -5.78
C THR A 4 -36.18 -41.29 -4.45
N LYS A 5 -35.59 -42.31 -3.81
CA LYS A 5 -34.88 -42.18 -2.55
C LYS A 5 -33.78 -43.24 -2.43
N VAL A 6 -32.56 -42.80 -2.19
CA VAL A 6 -31.43 -43.65 -1.81
C VAL A 6 -31.12 -43.37 -0.34
N SER A 7 -31.19 -44.38 0.52
CA SER A 7 -30.88 -44.26 1.96
C SER A 7 -29.60 -45.04 2.30
N GLY A 8 -28.93 -44.61 3.34
CA GLY A 8 -27.58 -44.88 3.83
C GLY A 8 -26.85 -46.16 3.40
N GLU A 9 -27.40 -47.33 3.61
CA GLU A 9 -26.72 -48.60 3.36
C GLU A 9 -26.63 -49.01 1.86
N ILE A 10 -27.26 -48.22 0.97
CA ILE A 10 -27.20 -48.48 -0.50
C ILE A 10 -25.94 -47.83 -1.13
N LEU A 11 -25.29 -46.91 -0.43
CA LEU A 11 -24.05 -46.33 -0.87
C LEU A 11 -22.88 -47.02 -0.18
N GLU A 12 -21.98 -47.59 -0.98
CA GLU A 12 -20.74 -48.14 -0.45
C GLU A 12 -19.89 -47.02 0.18
N SER A 13 -19.09 -47.35 1.18
CA SER A 13 -18.21 -46.41 1.87
C SER A 13 -17.15 -45.81 0.96
N ASN A 14 -16.91 -46.44 -0.20
CA ASN A 14 -15.98 -45.92 -1.23
C ASN A 14 -16.64 -46.00 -2.61
N LEU A 15 -17.47 -45.01 -2.93
CA LEU A 15 -18.15 -44.93 -4.22
C LEU A 15 -17.16 -44.44 -5.30
N ILE A 16 -16.69 -45.37 -6.13
CA ILE A 16 -15.85 -45.06 -7.29
C ILE A 16 -16.76 -44.78 -8.49
N ARG A 17 -16.62 -43.63 -9.10
CA ARG A 17 -17.35 -43.21 -10.30
C ARG A 17 -16.40 -42.90 -11.44
N THR A 18 -16.78 -43.35 -12.61
CA THR A 18 -16.09 -43.03 -13.89
C THR A 18 -16.82 -41.95 -14.69
N THR A 19 -18.03 -41.58 -14.21
CA THR A 19 -18.85 -40.53 -14.82
C THR A 19 -19.16 -39.47 -13.78
N ASP A 20 -19.42 -38.26 -14.23
CA ASP A 20 -19.68 -37.10 -13.39
C ASP A 20 -20.94 -37.30 -12.54
N LEU A 21 -20.97 -36.70 -11.36
CA LEU A 21 -22.11 -36.61 -10.49
C LEU A 21 -22.51 -35.14 -10.35
N ALA A 22 -23.72 -34.84 -10.81
CA ALA A 22 -24.25 -33.47 -10.69
C ALA A 22 -25.49 -33.46 -9.80
N PHE A 23 -25.58 -32.49 -8.91
CA PHE A 23 -26.77 -32.14 -8.15
C PHE A 23 -27.40 -30.89 -8.79
N ASN A 24 -28.65 -31.04 -9.27
CA ASN A 24 -29.38 -29.96 -9.92
C ASN A 24 -28.55 -29.22 -10.98
N THR A 25 -27.98 -29.97 -11.90
CA THR A 25 -27.20 -29.54 -13.05
C THR A 25 -25.88 -28.82 -12.69
N ASN A 26 -25.91 -27.79 -11.88
CA ASN A 26 -24.76 -26.94 -11.60
C ASN A 26 -24.59 -26.55 -10.12
N VAL A 27 -25.49 -26.95 -9.21
CA VAL A 27 -25.36 -26.58 -7.79
C VAL A 27 -24.09 -27.17 -7.18
N LEU A 28 -23.84 -28.46 -7.44
CA LEU A 28 -22.58 -29.12 -7.12
C LEU A 28 -22.31 -30.16 -8.20
N VAL A 29 -21.18 -30.07 -8.84
CA VAL A 29 -20.70 -31.01 -9.84
C VAL A 29 -19.40 -31.62 -9.37
N VAL A 30 -19.34 -32.96 -9.38
CA VAL A 30 -18.07 -33.68 -9.21
C VAL A 30 -17.69 -34.24 -10.58
N ASP A 31 -16.77 -33.59 -11.24
CA ASP A 31 -16.16 -34.01 -12.51
C ASP A 31 -15.16 -35.14 -12.20
N ALA A 32 -15.64 -36.36 -12.25
CA ALA A 32 -14.84 -37.53 -11.90
C ALA A 32 -13.74 -37.81 -12.92
N GLN A 33 -13.92 -37.41 -14.18
CA GLN A 33 -12.96 -37.66 -15.25
C GLN A 33 -11.71 -36.77 -15.09
N ASN A 34 -11.89 -35.50 -14.69
CA ASN A 34 -10.80 -34.55 -14.51
C ASN A 34 -10.43 -34.32 -13.03
N GLY A 35 -11.16 -34.94 -12.12
CA GLY A 35 -10.95 -34.82 -10.68
C GLY A 35 -11.12 -33.39 -10.17
N ARG A 36 -12.26 -32.76 -10.51
CA ARG A 36 -12.58 -31.36 -10.17
C ARG A 36 -13.93 -31.28 -9.48
N ILE A 37 -14.14 -30.16 -8.77
CA ILE A 37 -15.43 -29.84 -8.13
C ILE A 37 -15.88 -28.49 -8.65
N GLY A 38 -17.12 -28.43 -9.16
CA GLY A 38 -17.82 -27.19 -9.52
C GLY A 38 -18.92 -26.88 -8.53
N ILE A 39 -19.02 -25.65 -8.09
CA ILE A 39 -20.13 -25.10 -7.31
C ILE A 39 -20.68 -23.90 -8.09
N GLY A 40 -21.95 -23.96 -8.46
CA GLY A 40 -22.58 -22.95 -9.31
C GLY A 40 -22.19 -23.03 -10.80
N THR A 41 -21.47 -24.10 -11.19
CA THR A 41 -21.04 -24.35 -12.58
C THR A 41 -21.12 -25.84 -12.89
N ASP A 42 -21.52 -26.19 -14.10
CA ASP A 42 -21.51 -27.55 -14.65
C ASP A 42 -20.20 -27.87 -15.42
N SER A 43 -19.39 -26.86 -15.65
CA SER A 43 -18.13 -26.96 -16.39
C SER A 43 -17.01 -26.29 -15.60
N PRO A 44 -16.52 -26.95 -14.52
CA PRO A 44 -15.41 -26.42 -13.75
C PRO A 44 -14.16 -26.28 -14.64
N GLY A 45 -13.56 -25.09 -14.63
CA GLY A 45 -12.37 -24.79 -15.41
C GLY A 45 -11.17 -25.66 -15.03
N ASN A 46 -9.96 -25.17 -15.25
CA ASN A 46 -8.74 -25.93 -14.92
C ASN A 46 -8.39 -25.97 -13.42
N PHE A 47 -9.34 -25.61 -12.55
CA PHE A 47 -9.17 -25.57 -11.10
C PHE A 47 -9.69 -26.86 -10.44
N LYS A 48 -9.09 -27.27 -9.34
CA LYS A 48 -9.60 -28.41 -8.55
C LYS A 48 -10.91 -28.10 -7.85
N LEU A 49 -11.14 -26.85 -7.48
CA LEU A 49 -12.39 -26.30 -6.98
C LEU A 49 -12.69 -25.02 -7.76
N ASP A 50 -13.82 -24.98 -8.43
CA ASP A 50 -14.32 -23.81 -9.15
C ASP A 50 -15.67 -23.40 -8.55
N VAL A 51 -15.74 -22.15 -8.03
CA VAL A 51 -16.95 -21.61 -7.41
C VAL A 51 -17.40 -20.38 -8.19
N VAL A 52 -18.52 -20.52 -8.90
CA VAL A 52 -19.18 -19.39 -9.56
C VAL A 52 -20.21 -18.81 -8.61
N GLY A 53 -19.82 -17.74 -7.93
CA GLY A 53 -20.64 -17.06 -6.91
C GLY A 53 -19.81 -16.67 -5.68
N ASN A 54 -20.51 -16.27 -4.63
CA ASN A 54 -19.87 -15.88 -3.39
C ASN A 54 -19.50 -17.10 -2.55
N SER A 55 -18.30 -17.09 -1.99
CA SER A 55 -17.82 -18.08 -1.04
C SER A 55 -17.61 -17.46 0.34
N ARG A 56 -17.95 -18.18 1.41
CA ARG A 56 -17.67 -17.80 2.79
C ARG A 56 -17.00 -18.93 3.53
N VAL A 57 -15.86 -18.65 4.14
CA VAL A 57 -15.20 -19.55 5.09
C VAL A 57 -15.42 -19.01 6.49
N GLN A 58 -16.07 -19.79 7.36
CA GLN A 58 -16.25 -19.44 8.76
C GLN A 58 -15.22 -20.21 9.59
N GLY A 59 -14.07 -19.62 9.75
CA GLY A 59 -12.90 -20.23 10.39
C GLY A 59 -11.64 -19.77 9.68
N ASN A 60 -10.52 -20.42 9.98
CA ASN A 60 -9.24 -20.09 9.39
C ASN A 60 -9.12 -20.73 8.01
N GLN A 61 -8.58 -19.99 7.06
CA GLN A 61 -8.14 -20.47 5.76
C GLN A 61 -6.61 -20.33 5.66
N THR A 62 -5.92 -21.42 5.32
CA THR A 62 -4.47 -21.41 5.09
C THR A 62 -4.21 -21.58 3.61
N ILE A 63 -3.46 -20.66 3.02
CA ILE A 63 -3.01 -20.71 1.63
C ILE A 63 -1.50 -20.90 1.68
N THR A 64 -1.00 -22.03 1.17
CA THR A 64 0.44 -22.36 1.18
C THR A 64 1.14 -21.92 -0.10
N GLY A 65 0.41 -21.50 -1.10
CA GLY A 65 0.90 -20.92 -2.34
C GLY A 65 0.49 -19.46 -2.44
N ASP A 66 0.53 -18.93 -3.64
CA ASP A 66 0.16 -17.55 -3.92
C ASP A 66 -1.34 -17.30 -3.74
N LEU A 67 -1.70 -16.19 -3.15
CA LEU A 67 -3.06 -15.67 -3.15
C LEU A 67 -3.18 -14.58 -4.22
N ILE A 68 -3.94 -14.86 -5.27
CA ILE A 68 -4.23 -13.90 -6.34
C ILE A 68 -5.65 -13.38 -6.13
N VAL A 69 -5.78 -12.07 -5.88
CA VAL A 69 -7.07 -11.38 -5.76
C VAL A 69 -7.22 -10.46 -6.96
N GLN A 70 -8.19 -10.79 -7.83
CA GLN A 70 -8.51 -9.99 -9.01
C GLN A 70 -9.85 -9.27 -8.78
N GLY A 71 -9.80 -7.97 -8.59
CA GLY A 71 -11.00 -7.17 -8.35
C GLY A 71 -10.65 -5.71 -8.16
N GLN A 72 -11.66 -4.86 -8.13
CA GLN A 72 -11.47 -3.42 -7.95
C GLN A 72 -11.18 -3.04 -6.49
N THR A 73 -11.67 -3.84 -5.55
CA THR A 73 -11.52 -3.53 -4.12
C THR A 73 -11.22 -4.79 -3.32
N THR A 74 -10.17 -4.76 -2.53
CA THR A 74 -9.86 -5.78 -1.52
C THR A 74 -9.93 -5.13 -0.16
N THR A 75 -10.81 -5.64 0.72
CA THR A 75 -10.91 -5.19 2.11
C THR A 75 -10.32 -6.25 3.02
N VAL A 76 -9.33 -5.87 3.82
CA VAL A 76 -8.78 -6.69 4.89
C VAL A 76 -9.19 -6.04 6.21
N ASP A 77 -10.20 -6.60 6.86
CA ASP A 77 -10.67 -6.16 8.18
C ASP A 77 -9.95 -6.98 9.25
N SER A 78 -8.80 -6.51 9.67
CA SER A 78 -7.98 -7.16 10.69
C SER A 78 -7.40 -6.13 11.65
N ARG A 79 -7.13 -6.53 12.90
CA ARG A 79 -6.47 -5.65 13.86
C ARG A 79 -5.00 -5.43 13.54
N ASN A 80 -4.34 -6.45 13.00
CA ASN A 80 -2.94 -6.40 12.63
C ASN A 80 -2.76 -7.04 11.25
N LEU A 81 -2.15 -6.31 10.34
CA LEU A 81 -1.64 -6.83 9.08
C LEU A 81 -0.11 -6.91 9.20
N VAL A 82 0.44 -8.10 9.14
CA VAL A 82 1.89 -8.34 9.15
C VAL A 82 2.30 -8.75 7.74
N VAL A 83 3.29 -8.05 7.19
CA VAL A 83 3.88 -8.35 5.89
C VAL A 83 5.36 -8.63 6.13
N GLU A 84 5.83 -9.81 5.74
CA GLU A 84 7.24 -10.23 5.90
C GLU A 84 8.12 -9.77 4.74
N ASP A 85 7.52 -9.32 3.63
CA ASP A 85 8.26 -8.82 2.48
C ASP A 85 9.01 -7.52 2.78
N ASN A 86 10.17 -7.37 2.17
CA ASN A 86 11.00 -6.18 2.31
C ASN A 86 10.42 -4.96 1.56
N ILE A 87 9.57 -5.19 0.56
CA ILE A 87 9.01 -4.15 -0.31
C ILE A 87 7.52 -4.42 -0.54
N ILE A 88 6.70 -3.39 -0.37
CA ILE A 88 5.30 -3.38 -0.79
C ILE A 88 5.22 -2.53 -2.05
N THR A 89 4.83 -3.14 -3.17
CA THR A 89 4.63 -2.44 -4.44
C THR A 89 3.21 -1.91 -4.50
N LEU A 90 3.07 -0.61 -4.71
CA LEU A 90 1.78 0.06 -4.93
C LEU A 90 1.71 0.54 -6.38
N ASN A 91 0.49 0.56 -6.94
CA ASN A 91 0.23 1.07 -8.29
C ASN A 91 0.91 0.26 -9.42
N GLU A 92 1.22 -1.01 -9.18
CA GLU A 92 1.74 -1.90 -10.21
C GLU A 92 0.70 -2.10 -11.33
N ASN A 93 1.15 -2.08 -12.57
CA ASN A 93 0.30 -2.24 -13.76
C ASN A 93 -0.77 -1.15 -13.96
N ALA A 94 -0.63 0.01 -13.36
CA ALA A 94 -1.45 1.15 -13.73
C ALA A 94 -1.25 1.51 -15.20
N SER A 95 -2.33 1.83 -15.90
CA SER A 95 -2.27 2.18 -17.34
C SER A 95 -1.63 3.54 -17.60
N SER A 96 -1.44 4.34 -16.56
CA SER A 96 -0.79 5.65 -16.58
C SER A 96 -0.15 5.91 -15.22
N ALA A 97 0.88 6.74 -15.21
CA ALA A 97 1.47 7.24 -14.00
C ALA A 97 0.42 8.06 -13.21
N THR A 98 0.17 7.68 -11.98
CA THR A 98 -0.79 8.32 -11.07
C THR A 98 -0.21 8.35 -9.65
N ASP A 99 -0.72 9.24 -8.83
CA ASP A 99 -0.35 9.30 -7.43
C ASP A 99 -0.54 7.97 -6.72
N ALA A 100 0.38 7.61 -5.84
CA ALA A 100 0.30 6.37 -5.08
C ALA A 100 0.82 6.54 -3.65
N GLY A 101 0.20 5.89 -2.70
CA GLY A 101 0.64 6.02 -1.31
C GLY A 101 -0.24 5.34 -0.28
N ILE A 102 -0.10 5.77 0.96
CA ILE A 102 -0.80 5.23 2.12
C ILE A 102 -1.67 6.32 2.72
N MET A 103 -2.93 6.00 2.96
CA MET A 103 -3.89 6.88 3.62
C MET A 103 -4.31 6.29 4.96
N ILE A 104 -4.33 7.15 5.98
CA ILE A 104 -4.87 6.85 7.29
C ILE A 104 -6.21 7.56 7.41
N ASN A 105 -7.29 6.79 7.43
CA ASN A 105 -8.63 7.34 7.61
C ASN A 105 -8.83 7.76 9.07
N ARG A 106 -9.26 8.99 9.28
CA ARG A 106 -9.42 9.62 10.60
C ARG A 106 -10.85 9.98 10.96
N THR A 107 -11.81 9.34 10.35
CA THR A 107 -13.28 9.38 10.62
C THR A 107 -13.91 10.78 10.81
N ALA A 108 -13.40 11.62 11.68
CA ALA A 108 -13.95 12.95 12.02
C ALA A 108 -13.05 14.12 11.58
N GLU A 109 -11.89 13.81 11.02
CA GLU A 109 -10.88 14.77 10.61
C GLU A 109 -10.45 14.50 9.18
N ASN A 110 -9.74 15.43 8.57
CA ASN A 110 -9.11 15.19 7.28
C ASN A 110 -8.16 13.99 7.36
N ASN A 111 -8.22 13.09 6.40
CA ASN A 111 -7.38 11.90 6.33
C ASN A 111 -5.90 12.28 6.27
N ALA A 112 -5.06 11.58 7.01
CA ALA A 112 -3.61 11.76 6.93
C ALA A 112 -3.05 10.91 5.78
N ILE A 113 -2.06 11.44 5.05
CA ILE A 113 -1.59 10.82 3.82
C ILE A 113 -0.06 10.95 3.68
N PHE A 114 0.56 9.88 3.16
CA PHE A 114 1.92 9.86 2.65
C PHE A 114 1.87 9.28 1.23
N ILE A 115 2.19 10.09 0.23
CA ILE A 115 2.12 9.69 -1.18
C ILE A 115 3.32 10.13 -1.98
N TRP A 116 3.57 9.42 -3.08
CA TRP A 116 4.26 9.91 -4.24
C TRP A 116 3.27 10.69 -5.11
N ASP A 117 3.55 11.97 -5.36
CA ASP A 117 2.78 12.83 -6.25
C ASP A 117 3.45 12.82 -7.61
N GLU A 118 2.79 12.23 -8.58
CA GLU A 118 3.34 12.04 -9.93
C GLU A 118 3.42 13.34 -10.73
N THR A 119 2.53 14.28 -10.44
CA THR A 119 2.53 15.58 -11.12
C THR A 119 3.72 16.45 -10.71
N ASP A 120 4.07 16.39 -9.43
CA ASP A 120 5.11 17.21 -8.82
C ASP A 120 6.46 16.47 -8.65
N ASP A 121 6.54 15.18 -9.02
CA ASP A 121 7.71 14.30 -8.88
C ASP A 121 8.29 14.31 -7.46
N LYS A 122 7.44 14.16 -6.42
CA LYS A 122 7.90 14.20 -5.04
C LYS A 122 7.00 13.50 -4.04
N PHE A 123 7.60 13.13 -2.91
CA PHE A 123 6.82 12.65 -1.77
C PHE A 123 6.13 13.82 -1.06
N LYS A 124 4.85 13.64 -0.74
CA LYS A 124 4.05 14.55 0.06
C LYS A 124 3.54 13.88 1.33
N VAL A 125 3.65 14.60 2.43
CA VAL A 125 3.05 14.24 3.73
C VAL A 125 2.06 15.35 4.09
N GLY A 126 0.82 14.98 4.39
CA GLY A 126 -0.21 15.98 4.63
C GLY A 126 -1.53 15.43 5.07
N THR A 127 -2.55 16.23 4.91
CA THR A 127 -3.95 15.85 5.11
C THR A 127 -4.77 16.18 3.88
N THR A 128 -5.80 15.36 3.64
CA THR A 128 -6.73 15.54 2.54
C THR A 128 -8.16 15.28 2.98
N THR A 129 -9.13 15.93 2.34
CA THR A 129 -10.56 15.63 2.47
C THR A 129 -11.00 14.48 1.56
N GLY A 130 -10.14 14.06 0.63
CA GLY A 130 -10.41 12.93 -0.26
C GLY A 130 -10.47 11.60 0.48
N ASP A 131 -11.22 10.66 -0.06
CA ASP A 131 -11.42 9.32 0.49
C ASP A 131 -10.52 8.24 -0.14
N GLY A 132 -9.63 8.65 -1.05
CA GLY A 132 -8.71 7.76 -1.76
C GLY A 132 -9.35 7.02 -2.95
N SER A 133 -10.61 7.27 -3.27
CA SER A 133 -11.27 6.64 -4.42
C SER A 133 -10.75 7.16 -5.77
N THR A 134 -10.22 8.37 -5.78
CA THR A 134 -9.54 8.99 -6.92
C THR A 134 -8.19 9.53 -6.48
N MET A 135 -7.12 8.98 -7.03
CA MET A 135 -5.74 9.35 -6.70
C MET A 135 -5.13 10.33 -7.72
N THR A 136 -5.94 10.92 -8.58
CA THR A 136 -5.49 11.95 -9.51
C THR A 136 -5.65 13.32 -8.86
N ASP A 137 -4.53 14.00 -8.68
CA ASP A 137 -4.46 15.40 -8.21
C ASP A 137 -5.16 15.63 -6.85
N LEU A 138 -4.77 14.81 -5.85
CA LEU A 138 -5.33 14.90 -4.51
C LEU A 138 -4.94 16.24 -3.88
N ALA A 139 -5.92 17.07 -3.54
CA ALA A 139 -5.70 18.31 -2.81
C ALA A 139 -5.11 18.01 -1.41
N ILE A 140 -3.81 18.22 -1.23
CA ILE A 140 -3.08 17.91 -0.01
C ILE A 140 -2.71 19.19 0.73
N THR A 141 -3.20 19.31 1.95
CA THR A 141 -2.69 20.30 2.90
C THR A 141 -1.45 19.72 3.59
N ARG A 142 -0.29 20.33 3.38
CA ARG A 142 0.98 19.83 3.93
C ARG A 142 0.94 19.78 5.45
N ALA A 143 1.34 18.64 6.02
CA ALA A 143 1.55 18.48 7.45
C ALA A 143 3.03 18.71 7.82
N LYS A 144 3.27 18.92 9.11
CA LYS A 144 4.63 18.91 9.65
C LYS A 144 5.13 17.47 9.72
N LEU A 145 6.35 17.26 9.26
CA LEU A 145 7.10 16.04 9.50
C LEU A 145 8.09 16.33 10.64
N GLU A 146 7.97 15.61 11.75
CA GLU A 146 8.95 15.68 12.83
C GLU A 146 10.13 14.80 12.49
N VAL A 147 11.30 15.38 12.42
CA VAL A 147 12.57 14.70 12.15
C VAL A 147 13.56 15.02 13.27
N ALA A 148 14.44 14.08 13.58
CA ALA A 148 15.55 14.31 14.49
C ALA A 148 16.51 15.36 13.94
N ALA A 149 17.38 15.93 14.82
CA ALA A 149 18.48 16.77 14.36
C ALA A 149 19.40 15.97 13.43
N PRO A 150 19.85 16.56 12.31
CA PRO A 150 20.72 15.86 11.35
C PRO A 150 22.06 15.52 12.01
N THR A 151 22.56 14.34 11.69
CA THR A 151 23.88 13.83 12.14
C THR A 151 24.82 13.57 10.97
N SER A 152 24.31 13.61 9.75
CA SER A 152 25.09 13.45 8.51
C SER A 152 24.62 14.44 7.44
N ASP A 153 25.44 14.62 6.41
CA ASP A 153 25.21 15.59 5.32
C ASP A 153 23.94 15.31 4.49
N PHE A 154 23.43 14.09 4.54
CA PHE A 154 22.26 13.66 3.78
C PHE A 154 20.96 13.59 4.63
N ASP A 155 21.06 13.93 5.91
CA ASP A 155 19.89 13.92 6.78
C ASP A 155 18.97 15.12 6.49
N ALA A 156 17.66 14.90 6.58
CA ALA A 156 16.71 15.99 6.54
C ALA A 156 16.88 16.89 7.78
N SER A 157 16.94 18.21 7.57
CA SER A 157 17.08 19.17 8.65
C SER A 157 15.75 19.82 9.03
N THR A 158 15.55 20.09 10.33
CA THR A 158 14.45 20.94 10.77
C THR A 158 14.74 22.40 10.50
N LYS A 159 13.68 23.21 10.33
CA LYS A 159 13.84 24.68 10.29
C LYS A 159 14.61 25.20 11.51
N LYS A 160 14.30 24.67 12.70
CA LYS A 160 15.00 25.07 13.93
C LYS A 160 16.49 24.80 13.87
N TYR A 161 16.92 23.63 13.36
CA TYR A 161 18.35 23.31 13.22
C TYR A 161 19.06 24.30 12.29
N VAL A 162 18.41 24.64 11.16
CA VAL A 162 18.95 25.63 10.20
C VAL A 162 19.00 27.01 10.82
N ASP A 163 17.92 27.46 11.46
CA ASP A 163 17.86 28.78 12.11
C ASP A 163 18.89 28.91 13.23
N ASP A 164 19.06 27.91 14.08
CA ASP A 164 20.05 27.89 15.16
C ASP A 164 21.48 27.93 14.59
N SER A 165 21.75 27.18 13.50
CA SER A 165 23.04 27.18 12.84
C SER A 165 23.38 28.53 12.19
N ILE A 166 22.42 29.19 11.53
CA ILE A 166 22.54 30.52 10.97
C ILE A 166 22.64 31.56 12.08
N GLY A 167 21.85 31.43 13.15
CA GLY A 167 21.90 32.29 14.33
C GLY A 167 23.27 32.26 15.02
N ALA A 168 23.90 31.11 15.08
CA ALA A 168 25.25 30.96 15.60
C ALA A 168 26.28 31.67 14.73
N LEU A 169 26.09 31.69 13.39
CA LEU A 169 26.93 32.45 12.47
C LEU A 169 26.72 33.97 12.57
N SER A 170 25.49 34.44 12.87
CA SER A 170 25.16 35.85 13.02
C SER A 170 25.64 36.46 14.34
N SER A 171 25.99 35.63 15.34
CA SER A 171 26.52 36.08 16.64
C SER A 171 28.04 36.06 16.76
N VAL A 172 28.76 36.11 15.67
CA VAL A 172 30.22 36.32 15.70
C VAL A 172 30.50 37.75 16.16
N SER A 173 30.36 37.99 17.45
CA SER A 173 30.75 39.22 18.09
C SER A 173 32.09 39.04 18.79
N ASN A 174 33.03 39.93 18.52
CA ASN A 174 34.29 40.10 19.22
C ASN A 174 35.35 38.96 19.06
N GLY A 175 36.22 39.14 18.09
CA GLY A 175 37.54 38.52 18.07
C GLY A 175 37.63 37.12 17.45
N THR A 176 36.56 36.58 16.95
CA THR A 176 36.58 35.31 16.16
C THR A 176 36.79 35.67 14.69
N GLN A 177 37.95 35.32 14.15
CA GLN A 177 38.22 35.48 12.73
C GLN A 177 37.35 34.51 11.93
N ILE A 178 36.42 35.02 11.13
CA ILE A 178 35.74 34.21 10.11
C ILE A 178 36.73 34.03 8.98
N THR A 179 37.37 32.88 8.89
CA THR A 179 38.15 32.50 7.72
C THR A 179 37.16 32.07 6.63
N LEU A 180 36.78 33.00 5.78
CA LEU A 180 36.12 32.66 4.52
C LEU A 180 37.17 31.96 3.67
N GLY A 181 36.92 30.73 3.27
CA GLY A 181 37.82 29.97 2.39
C GLY A 181 38.19 30.88 1.20
N SER A 182 39.45 30.85 0.79
CA SER A 182 40.06 31.73 -0.21
C SER A 182 39.10 32.07 -1.36
N PRO A 183 38.60 33.27 -1.46
CA PRO A 183 37.72 33.62 -2.57
C PRO A 183 38.59 33.89 -3.81
N THR A 184 38.39 33.11 -4.84
CA THR A 184 38.87 33.45 -6.19
C THR A 184 38.01 34.54 -6.84
N ASP A 185 37.00 35.03 -6.13
CA ASP A 185 36.15 36.13 -6.59
C ASP A 185 35.88 37.11 -5.43
N SER A 186 36.54 38.24 -5.47
CA SER A 186 36.49 39.29 -4.46
C SER A 186 35.47 40.37 -4.80
N THR A 187 34.24 40.01 -5.05
CA THR A 187 33.14 40.97 -5.05
C THR A 187 32.46 41.00 -3.69
N PHE A 188 33.08 41.64 -2.71
CA PHE A 188 32.33 42.18 -1.58
C PHE A 188 31.47 43.32 -2.13
N GLY A 189 30.15 43.05 -2.25
CA GLY A 189 29.21 44.13 -2.45
C GLY A 189 29.40 45.19 -1.33
N ASP A 190 29.31 46.42 -1.68
CA ASP A 190 29.55 47.67 -0.95
C ASP A 190 28.85 47.67 0.44
N GLY A 191 29.39 46.94 1.41
CA GLY A 191 29.03 47.01 2.81
C GLY A 191 30.03 47.97 3.49
N SER A 192 29.62 49.20 3.77
CA SER A 192 30.42 50.17 4.48
C SER A 192 30.80 49.63 5.86
N PHE A 193 32.07 49.30 6.06
CA PHE A 193 32.67 49.17 7.39
C PHE A 193 32.77 50.54 8.02
N THR A 194 31.79 50.93 8.84
CA THR A 194 31.91 52.10 9.70
C THR A 194 32.61 51.69 10.97
N SER A 195 33.88 52.14 11.08
CA SER A 195 34.70 52.21 12.28
C SER A 195 35.45 50.94 12.69
N LEU A 196 36.71 50.91 12.30
CA LEU A 196 37.78 50.31 13.08
C LEU A 196 38.38 51.44 13.97
N THR A 197 38.09 51.39 15.27
CA THR A 197 38.91 52.07 16.30
C THR A 197 39.28 51.04 17.34
#